data_430018fa2aef80e65c697f597d721002
#
_entry.id   430018fa2aef80e65c697f597d721002
#
_cell.length_a   1.000
_cell.length_b   1.000
_cell.length_c   1.000
_cell.angle_alpha   90.00
_cell.angle_beta   90.00
_cell.angle_gamma   90.00
#
_symmetry.space_group_name_H-M   'P 1'
#
loop_
_entity.id
_entity.type
_entity.pdbx_description
1 polymer ?
#
loop_
_entity_poly.entity_id
_entity_poly.type
_entity_poly.pdbx_seq_one_letter_code
_entity_poly.pdbx_strand_id
1 'polypeptide(L)'
;MDAAKVGKAIRTLRRIEGYTQHQLALSMGVTDQAVSKWERGLSIPDVSIVTKLSDLLNIDVDTLLEGNINYIEKDWQGYLILKDTGSVFSGSEIYGKPLVYFFLGYFMLAGIGDIHISCPERDRVFIEENIGDGSQYGISLQFTEKPEDLEPGNTMVVYNNPFVYGPNLTKCFQRSMSRQNGISVLTVDKTIGGSEIMVSYDNYKSVKTPKRDDYIQFCAPIVFFPKRFFSQLENVESITELDPLYAEPMWNGMIEYSITDLDSLWNTSSFVRFLEKSMGKDIYNPQEIAVQRKFLKSK
;
A
#
# COMPACT_ATOMS: atom_id res chain seq x y z
N MET A 1 8.44 9.49 -26.78
CA MET A 1 7.59 10.02 -25.69
C MET A 1 6.25 10.39 -26.30
N ASP A 2 5.15 9.88 -25.77
CA ASP A 2 3.78 10.10 -26.30
C ASP A 2 3.06 11.10 -25.40
N ALA A 3 2.87 12.33 -25.89
CA ALA A 3 2.25 13.41 -25.13
C ALA A 3 0.82 13.09 -24.65
N ALA A 4 0.06 12.30 -25.41
CA ALA A 4 -1.29 11.91 -25.04
C ALA A 4 -1.29 10.93 -23.87
N LYS A 5 -0.36 9.97 -23.84
CA LYS A 5 -0.18 9.03 -22.73
C LYS A 5 0.28 9.76 -21.46
N VAL A 6 1.31 10.61 -21.58
CA VAL A 6 1.79 11.45 -20.47
C VAL A 6 0.67 12.33 -19.93
N GLY A 7 -0.09 12.97 -20.80
CA GLY A 7 -1.21 13.83 -20.39
C GLY A 7 -2.33 13.07 -19.67
N LYS A 8 -2.66 11.86 -20.16
CA LYS A 8 -3.61 10.96 -19.46
C LYS A 8 -3.08 10.59 -18.08
N ALA A 9 -1.79 10.27 -17.95
CA ALA A 9 -1.15 9.94 -16.69
C ALA A 9 -1.24 11.12 -15.70
N ILE A 10 -0.83 12.32 -16.09
CA ILE A 10 -0.92 13.53 -15.28
C ILE A 10 -2.36 13.76 -14.78
N ARG A 11 -3.34 13.66 -15.68
CA ARG A 11 -4.76 13.86 -15.33
C ARG A 11 -5.26 12.85 -14.32
N THR A 12 -4.93 11.57 -14.51
CA THR A 12 -5.37 10.48 -13.63
C THR A 12 -4.73 10.62 -12.26
N LEU A 13 -3.42 10.79 -12.19
CA LEU A 13 -2.68 10.93 -10.94
C LEU A 13 -3.12 12.19 -10.16
N ARG A 14 -3.28 13.33 -10.84
CA ARG A 14 -3.79 14.54 -10.19
C ARG A 14 -5.14 14.30 -9.49
N ARG A 15 -6.04 13.54 -10.14
CA ARG A 15 -7.35 13.22 -9.58
C ARG A 15 -7.26 12.26 -8.40
N ILE A 16 -6.35 11.27 -8.48
CA ILE A 16 -6.06 10.34 -7.38
C ILE A 16 -5.55 11.10 -6.16
N GLU A 17 -4.66 12.09 -6.38
CA GLU A 17 -4.12 12.95 -5.33
C GLU A 17 -5.10 14.05 -4.86
N GLY A 18 -6.30 14.12 -5.45
CA GLY A 18 -7.35 15.07 -5.06
C GLY A 18 -7.14 16.51 -5.50
N TYR A 19 -6.15 16.79 -6.34
CA TYR A 19 -5.92 18.15 -6.84
C TYR A 19 -6.90 18.55 -7.95
N THR A 20 -7.38 19.80 -7.90
CA THR A 20 -7.92 20.47 -9.09
C THR A 20 -6.78 20.89 -10.03
N GLN A 21 -7.08 21.19 -11.31
CA GLN A 21 -6.05 21.74 -12.22
C GLN A 21 -5.42 23.01 -11.68
N HIS A 22 -6.23 23.86 -11.05
CA HIS A 22 -5.78 25.10 -10.41
C HIS A 22 -4.82 24.84 -9.25
N GLN A 23 -5.16 23.92 -8.34
CA GLN A 23 -4.30 23.56 -7.21
C GLN A 23 -2.97 22.95 -7.67
N LEU A 24 -3.00 22.08 -8.70
CA LEU A 24 -1.78 21.54 -9.28
C LEU A 24 -0.92 22.67 -9.90
N ALA A 25 -1.53 23.58 -10.64
CA ALA A 25 -0.84 24.70 -11.26
C ALA A 25 -0.15 25.59 -10.20
N LEU A 26 -0.86 25.94 -9.12
CA LEU A 26 -0.29 26.69 -8.00
C LEU A 26 0.90 25.99 -7.36
N SER A 27 0.77 24.70 -7.06
CA SER A 27 1.86 23.91 -6.45
C SER A 27 3.10 23.81 -7.35
N MET A 28 2.91 23.83 -8.67
CA MET A 28 3.97 23.75 -9.65
C MET A 28 4.58 25.11 -10.05
N GLY A 29 3.92 26.23 -9.68
CA GLY A 29 4.31 27.55 -10.11
C GLY A 29 4.07 27.80 -11.61
N VAL A 30 3.03 27.19 -12.17
CA VAL A 30 2.64 27.31 -13.59
C VAL A 30 1.20 27.81 -13.73
N THR A 31 0.76 28.06 -14.95
CA THR A 31 -0.62 28.46 -15.23
C THR A 31 -1.57 27.27 -15.34
N ASP A 32 -2.86 27.45 -15.03
CA ASP A 32 -3.91 26.45 -15.24
C ASP A 32 -3.96 25.98 -16.71
N GLN A 33 -3.68 26.89 -17.62
CA GLN A 33 -3.62 26.60 -19.05
C GLN A 33 -2.48 25.64 -19.41
N ALA A 34 -1.33 25.72 -18.73
CA ALA A 34 -0.22 24.80 -18.92
C ALA A 34 -0.62 23.38 -18.49
N VAL A 35 -1.19 23.23 -17.28
CA VAL A 35 -1.70 21.96 -16.78
C VAL A 35 -2.78 21.39 -17.72
N SER A 36 -3.71 22.21 -18.17
CA SER A 36 -4.75 21.81 -19.12
C SER A 36 -4.17 21.35 -20.47
N LYS A 37 -3.11 22.00 -20.98
CA LYS A 37 -2.42 21.57 -22.20
C LYS A 37 -1.73 20.21 -22.01
N TRP A 38 -1.05 20.01 -20.89
CA TRP A 38 -0.43 18.73 -20.58
C TRP A 38 -1.47 17.61 -20.53
N GLU A 39 -2.55 17.78 -19.76
CA GLU A 39 -3.60 16.78 -19.61
C GLU A 39 -4.35 16.42 -20.90
N ARG A 40 -4.36 17.32 -21.87
CA ARG A 40 -4.90 17.06 -23.21
C ARG A 40 -3.87 16.49 -24.20
N GLY A 41 -2.62 16.33 -23.77
CA GLY A 41 -1.55 15.84 -24.61
C GLY A 41 -1.11 16.83 -25.70
N LEU A 42 -1.38 18.13 -25.51
CA LEU A 42 -0.99 19.18 -26.47
C LEU A 42 0.44 19.66 -26.25
N SER A 43 1.00 19.39 -25.09
CA SER A 43 2.41 19.63 -24.75
C SER A 43 2.81 18.71 -23.61
N ILE A 44 4.12 18.50 -23.46
CA ILE A 44 4.71 17.77 -22.34
C ILE A 44 5.34 18.82 -21.42
N PRO A 45 5.27 18.63 -20.08
CA PRO A 45 6.03 19.46 -19.15
C PRO A 45 7.52 19.41 -19.46
N ASP A 46 8.26 20.50 -19.28
CA ASP A 46 9.71 20.49 -19.40
C ASP A 46 10.36 19.69 -18.25
N VAL A 47 11.64 19.33 -18.42
CA VAL A 47 12.35 18.43 -17.49
C VAL A 47 12.35 18.97 -16.06
N SER A 48 12.46 20.29 -15.87
CA SER A 48 12.47 20.91 -14.54
C SER A 48 11.12 20.77 -13.82
N ILE A 49 10.05 20.76 -14.58
CA ILE A 49 8.67 20.59 -14.08
C ILE A 49 8.36 19.11 -13.89
N VAL A 50 8.83 18.23 -14.80
CA VAL A 50 8.57 16.78 -14.71
C VAL A 50 9.03 16.21 -13.36
N THR A 51 10.23 16.56 -12.90
CA THR A 51 10.75 16.11 -11.61
C THR A 51 9.86 16.53 -10.45
N LYS A 52 9.49 17.82 -10.39
CA LYS A 52 8.57 18.32 -9.35
C LYS A 52 7.19 17.68 -9.45
N LEU A 53 6.72 17.44 -10.67
CA LEU A 53 5.42 16.84 -10.93
C LEU A 53 5.41 15.37 -10.50
N SER A 54 6.49 14.63 -10.75
CA SER A 54 6.65 13.24 -10.29
C SER A 54 6.63 13.15 -8.77
N ASP A 55 7.33 14.06 -8.08
CA ASP A 55 7.31 14.15 -6.62
C ASP A 55 5.90 14.45 -6.07
N LEU A 56 5.21 15.43 -6.67
CA LEU A 56 3.88 15.83 -6.23
C LEU A 56 2.80 14.80 -6.53
N LEU A 57 2.91 14.11 -7.66
CA LEU A 57 1.98 13.06 -8.09
C LEU A 57 2.40 11.65 -7.64
N ASN A 58 3.53 11.55 -6.93
CA ASN A 58 4.03 10.32 -6.31
C ASN A 58 4.26 9.16 -7.28
N ILE A 59 4.86 9.47 -8.38
CA ILE A 59 5.25 8.55 -9.43
C ILE A 59 6.71 8.79 -9.78
N ASP A 60 7.43 7.78 -10.22
CA ASP A 60 8.76 8.01 -10.75
C ASP A 60 8.70 8.70 -12.12
N VAL A 61 9.78 9.43 -12.44
CA VAL A 61 9.87 10.24 -13.66
C VAL A 61 9.69 9.39 -14.93
N ASP A 62 10.31 8.21 -14.95
CA ASP A 62 10.30 7.35 -16.13
C ASP A 62 8.88 6.82 -16.37
N THR A 63 8.20 6.33 -15.35
CA THR A 63 6.80 5.88 -15.43
C THR A 63 5.86 7.00 -15.87
N LEU A 64 6.05 8.22 -15.33
CA LEU A 64 5.27 9.40 -15.76
C LEU A 64 5.48 9.72 -17.23
N LEU A 65 6.72 9.68 -17.70
CA LEU A 65 7.08 10.00 -19.10
C LEU A 65 6.71 8.89 -20.09
N GLU A 66 6.66 7.64 -19.65
CA GLU A 66 6.10 6.54 -20.44
C GLU A 66 4.57 6.63 -20.53
N GLY A 67 3.95 7.32 -19.57
CA GLY A 67 2.49 7.43 -19.45
C GLY A 67 1.82 6.10 -19.14
N ASN A 68 2.57 5.15 -18.60
CA ASN A 68 2.09 3.82 -18.26
C ASN A 68 1.56 3.79 -16.84
N ILE A 69 0.29 4.16 -16.67
CA ILE A 69 -0.41 4.16 -15.38
C ILE A 69 -1.46 3.06 -15.28
N ASN A 70 -1.42 2.10 -16.18
CA ASN A 70 -2.43 1.01 -16.22
C ASN A 70 -2.46 0.17 -14.94
N TYR A 71 -1.35 0.12 -14.20
CA TYR A 71 -1.24 -0.54 -12.91
C TYR A 71 -2.02 0.18 -11.79
N ILE A 72 -2.33 1.47 -11.93
CA ILE A 72 -3.11 2.24 -10.93
C ILE A 72 -4.62 2.04 -11.15
N GLU A 73 -5.03 1.77 -12.38
CA GLU A 73 -6.45 1.73 -12.76
C GLU A 73 -7.09 0.35 -12.65
N LYS A 74 -6.34 -0.76 -12.69
CA LYS A 74 -6.93 -2.12 -12.67
C LYS A 74 -5.91 -3.22 -12.34
N ASP A 75 -6.42 -4.31 -11.76
CA ASP A 75 -5.88 -5.66 -11.72
C ASP A 75 -4.87 -5.96 -10.60
N TRP A 76 -5.00 -5.28 -9.45
CA TRP A 76 -4.37 -5.74 -8.21
C TRP A 76 -5.41 -6.45 -7.34
N GLN A 77 -5.07 -7.64 -6.89
CA GLN A 77 -5.79 -8.37 -5.86
C GLN A 77 -5.03 -8.27 -4.53
N GLY A 78 -5.77 -8.37 -3.42
CA GLY A 78 -5.22 -8.46 -2.08
C GLY A 78 -5.10 -9.92 -1.64
N TYR A 79 -4.04 -10.24 -0.92
CA TYR A 79 -3.90 -11.51 -0.22
C TYR A 79 -3.51 -11.25 1.23
N LEU A 80 -4.45 -11.51 2.13
CA LEU A 80 -4.28 -11.38 3.57
C LEU A 80 -3.97 -12.74 4.17
N ILE A 81 -2.82 -12.87 4.83
CA ILE A 81 -2.40 -14.09 5.52
C ILE A 81 -2.42 -13.80 7.03
N LEU A 82 -3.41 -14.35 7.72
CA LEU A 82 -3.52 -14.29 9.16
C LEU A 82 -2.97 -15.56 9.78
N LYS A 83 -2.19 -15.41 10.84
CA LYS A 83 -1.65 -16.54 11.60
C LYS A 83 -2.28 -16.61 12.97
N ASP A 84 -2.51 -17.80 13.45
CA ASP A 84 -2.90 -18.02 14.84
C ASP A 84 -1.70 -17.75 15.75
N THR A 85 -1.79 -16.69 16.53
CA THR A 85 -0.81 -16.36 17.57
C THR A 85 -1.25 -16.83 18.94
N GLY A 86 -2.41 -17.51 19.03
CA GLY A 86 -3.02 -17.96 20.27
C GLY A 86 -3.71 -16.85 21.08
N SER A 87 -3.06 -15.68 21.22
CA SER A 87 -3.57 -14.57 22.03
C SER A 87 -4.22 -13.45 21.23
N VAL A 88 -3.84 -13.28 19.96
CA VAL A 88 -4.36 -12.23 19.07
C VAL A 88 -4.98 -12.85 17.83
N PHE A 89 -6.13 -12.35 17.40
CA PHE A 89 -6.85 -12.76 16.20
C PHE A 89 -7.51 -11.54 15.52
N SER A 90 -8.11 -11.72 14.38
CA SER A 90 -8.70 -10.65 13.55
C SER A 90 -9.76 -9.80 14.28
N GLY A 91 -10.46 -10.36 15.25
CA GLY A 91 -11.44 -9.67 16.09
C GLY A 91 -10.85 -8.97 17.32
N SER A 92 -9.54 -9.13 17.62
CA SER A 92 -8.90 -8.40 18.70
C SER A 92 -8.98 -6.89 18.45
N GLU A 93 -9.29 -6.11 19.49
CA GLU A 93 -9.59 -4.70 19.29
C GLU A 93 -8.36 -3.79 19.47
N ILE A 94 -8.17 -2.93 18.49
CA ILE A 94 -7.29 -1.76 18.57
C ILE A 94 -8.17 -0.52 18.73
N TYR A 95 -8.20 0.03 19.94
CA TYR A 95 -8.99 1.21 20.30
C TYR A 95 -10.45 1.12 19.78
N GLY A 96 -11.12 0.01 20.12
CA GLY A 96 -12.53 -0.23 19.78
C GLY A 96 -12.82 -0.62 18.34
N LYS A 97 -11.79 -0.94 17.55
CA LYS A 97 -11.92 -1.44 16.17
C LYS A 97 -11.26 -2.79 16.02
N PRO A 98 -11.91 -3.77 15.37
CA PRO A 98 -11.30 -5.06 15.09
C PRO A 98 -9.98 -4.91 14.30
N LEU A 99 -8.98 -5.71 14.65
CA LEU A 99 -7.67 -5.71 14.01
C LEU A 99 -7.76 -5.85 12.47
N VAL A 100 -8.65 -6.69 11.99
CA VAL A 100 -8.84 -6.91 10.56
C VAL A 100 -9.24 -5.64 9.80
N TYR A 101 -9.87 -4.64 10.44
CA TYR A 101 -10.22 -3.38 9.78
C TYR A 101 -8.97 -2.62 9.31
N PHE A 102 -7.87 -2.71 10.05
CA PHE A 102 -6.60 -2.11 9.67
C PHE A 102 -6.03 -2.76 8.41
N PHE A 103 -6.12 -4.07 8.31
CA PHE A 103 -5.64 -4.82 7.13
C PHE A 103 -6.49 -4.53 5.89
N LEU A 104 -7.82 -4.56 6.04
CA LEU A 104 -8.73 -4.15 4.96
C LEU A 104 -8.45 -2.69 4.53
N GLY A 105 -8.20 -1.81 5.50
CA GLY A 105 -7.82 -0.43 5.25
C GLY A 105 -6.58 -0.29 4.36
N TYR A 106 -5.56 -1.14 4.53
CA TYR A 106 -4.38 -1.10 3.66
C TYR A 106 -4.72 -1.41 2.22
N PHE A 107 -5.46 -2.48 1.96
CA PHE A 107 -5.90 -2.84 0.60
C PHE A 107 -6.75 -1.73 -0.02
N MET A 108 -7.70 -1.21 0.73
CA MET A 108 -8.57 -0.13 0.26
C MET A 108 -7.79 1.16 0.01
N LEU A 109 -6.78 1.51 0.82
CA LEU A 109 -5.88 2.64 0.57
C LEU A 109 -5.03 2.44 -0.69
N ALA A 110 -4.66 1.19 -1.00
CA ALA A 110 -4.01 0.84 -2.25
C ALA A 110 -4.97 0.84 -3.46
N GLY A 111 -6.28 0.97 -3.24
CA GLY A 111 -7.29 0.90 -4.29
C GLY A 111 -7.71 -0.52 -4.65
N ILE A 112 -7.37 -1.50 -3.82
CA ILE A 112 -7.65 -2.93 -4.02
C ILE A 112 -8.96 -3.28 -3.34
N GLY A 113 -9.90 -3.82 -4.09
CA GLY A 113 -11.22 -4.21 -3.60
C GLY A 113 -11.52 -5.71 -3.68
N ASP A 114 -10.72 -6.48 -4.40
CA ASP A 114 -10.80 -7.94 -4.46
C ASP A 114 -9.73 -8.51 -3.53
N ILE A 115 -10.16 -9.13 -2.41
CA ILE A 115 -9.28 -9.52 -1.31
C ILE A 115 -9.52 -10.97 -0.96
N HIS A 116 -8.47 -11.75 -1.07
CA HIS A 116 -8.42 -13.15 -0.65
C HIS A 116 -7.83 -13.24 0.77
N ILE A 117 -8.38 -14.12 1.59
CA ILE A 117 -7.99 -14.25 3.00
C ILE A 117 -7.65 -15.72 3.29
N SER A 118 -6.41 -15.95 3.70
CA SER A 118 -5.96 -17.20 4.31
C SER A 118 -5.87 -16.99 5.82
N CYS A 119 -6.65 -17.72 6.58
CA CYS A 119 -6.74 -17.51 8.02
C CYS A 119 -7.13 -18.78 8.79
N PRO A 120 -6.81 -18.84 10.09
CA PRO A 120 -7.34 -19.84 11.00
C PRO A 120 -8.88 -19.79 11.10
N GLU A 121 -9.49 -20.92 11.47
CA GLU A 121 -10.95 -21.04 11.56
C GLU A 121 -11.59 -20.00 12.50
N ARG A 122 -10.93 -19.68 13.60
CA ARG A 122 -11.40 -18.63 14.55
C ARG A 122 -11.55 -17.27 13.88
N ASP A 123 -10.59 -16.90 13.05
CA ASP A 123 -10.58 -15.64 12.30
C ASP A 123 -11.65 -15.65 11.22
N ARG A 124 -11.79 -16.78 10.53
CA ARG A 124 -12.79 -16.98 9.50
C ARG A 124 -14.19 -16.78 10.03
N VAL A 125 -14.54 -17.47 11.12
CA VAL A 125 -15.87 -17.32 11.76
C VAL A 125 -16.12 -15.87 12.14
N PHE A 126 -15.15 -15.18 12.76
CA PHE A 126 -15.30 -13.78 13.14
C PHE A 126 -15.53 -12.88 11.90
N ILE A 127 -14.78 -13.08 10.83
CA ILE A 127 -14.90 -12.26 9.60
C ILE A 127 -16.25 -12.51 8.93
N GLU A 128 -16.69 -13.76 8.79
CA GLU A 128 -17.97 -14.13 8.22
C GLU A 128 -19.15 -13.51 8.99
N GLU A 129 -19.12 -13.55 10.32
CA GLU A 129 -20.19 -13.03 11.17
C GLU A 129 -20.25 -11.49 11.25
N ASN A 130 -19.10 -10.80 11.21
CA ASN A 130 -19.03 -9.37 11.49
C ASN A 130 -18.79 -8.49 10.27
N ILE A 131 -18.20 -9.05 9.20
CA ILE A 131 -17.84 -8.34 7.98
C ILE A 131 -18.58 -8.93 6.76
N GLY A 132 -18.81 -10.23 6.76
CA GLY A 132 -19.43 -10.94 5.64
C GLY A 132 -18.54 -10.93 4.39
N ASP A 133 -19.15 -10.72 3.23
CA ASP A 133 -18.49 -10.70 1.92
C ASP A 133 -17.79 -9.36 1.58
N GLY A 134 -17.80 -8.39 2.48
CA GLY A 134 -17.20 -7.09 2.28
C GLY A 134 -18.01 -6.09 1.46
N SER A 135 -19.15 -6.49 0.91
CA SER A 135 -19.99 -5.65 0.04
C SER A 135 -20.44 -4.34 0.71
N GLN A 136 -20.61 -4.33 2.02
CA GLN A 136 -20.91 -3.12 2.80
C GLN A 136 -19.82 -2.03 2.71
N TYR A 137 -18.60 -2.39 2.35
CA TYR A 137 -17.49 -1.47 2.11
C TYR A 137 -17.17 -1.31 0.61
N GLY A 138 -17.94 -1.99 -0.27
CA GLY A 138 -17.71 -1.99 -1.71
C GLY A 138 -16.49 -2.80 -2.14
N ILE A 139 -16.08 -3.76 -1.32
CA ILE A 139 -15.01 -4.72 -1.60
C ILE A 139 -15.59 -6.13 -1.69
N SER A 140 -14.82 -7.08 -2.18
CA SER A 140 -15.13 -8.51 -2.23
C SER A 140 -14.13 -9.27 -1.37
N LEU A 141 -14.62 -10.07 -0.43
CA LEU A 141 -13.80 -10.92 0.42
C LEU A 141 -14.04 -12.38 0.07
N GLN A 142 -12.96 -13.12 -0.15
CA GLN A 142 -12.99 -14.54 -0.48
C GLN A 142 -11.99 -15.28 0.40
N PHE A 143 -12.37 -16.46 0.91
CA PHE A 143 -11.44 -17.28 1.68
C PHE A 143 -10.67 -18.21 0.73
N THR A 144 -9.36 -18.22 0.88
CA THR A 144 -8.42 -18.97 0.04
C THR A 144 -7.41 -19.67 0.93
N GLU A 145 -7.29 -20.98 0.82
CA GLU A 145 -6.42 -21.73 1.73
C GLU A 145 -4.94 -21.54 1.41
N LYS A 146 -4.59 -21.51 0.12
CA LYS A 146 -3.21 -21.46 -0.37
C LYS A 146 -3.01 -20.42 -1.47
N PRO A 147 -1.79 -19.87 -1.62
CA PRO A 147 -1.47 -18.96 -2.70
C PRO A 147 -1.75 -19.52 -4.11
N GLU A 148 -1.59 -20.84 -4.30
CA GLU A 148 -1.80 -21.51 -5.58
C GLU A 148 -3.27 -21.52 -6.02
N ASP A 149 -4.19 -21.32 -5.09
CA ASP A 149 -5.64 -21.26 -5.38
C ASP A 149 -6.06 -19.88 -5.94
N LEU A 150 -5.16 -18.88 -5.91
CA LEU A 150 -5.44 -17.57 -6.50
C LEU A 150 -5.21 -17.58 -8.02
N GLU A 151 -6.02 -16.81 -8.72
CA GLU A 151 -5.74 -16.54 -10.13
C GLU A 151 -4.46 -15.70 -10.29
N PRO A 152 -3.56 -16.06 -11.24
CA PRO A 152 -2.33 -15.32 -11.45
C PRO A 152 -2.56 -13.85 -11.81
N GLY A 153 -2.22 -12.95 -10.90
CA GLY A 153 -2.44 -11.51 -11.02
C GLY A 153 -1.37 -10.68 -10.31
N ASN A 154 -1.47 -9.36 -10.44
CA ASN A 154 -0.71 -8.47 -9.56
C ASN A 154 -1.29 -8.60 -8.15
N THR A 155 -0.46 -8.89 -7.16
CA THR A 155 -0.92 -9.23 -5.81
C THR A 155 -0.20 -8.41 -4.75
N MET A 156 -0.97 -7.71 -3.91
CA MET A 156 -0.47 -7.13 -2.67
C MET A 156 -0.70 -8.14 -1.54
N VAL A 157 0.34 -8.49 -0.82
CA VAL A 157 0.27 -9.40 0.33
C VAL A 157 0.45 -8.63 1.62
N VAL A 158 -0.40 -8.92 2.59
CA VAL A 158 -0.26 -8.47 3.99
C VAL A 158 -0.21 -9.72 4.87
N TYR A 159 0.83 -9.86 5.69
CA TYR A 159 1.02 -11.05 6.54
C TYR A 159 1.60 -10.67 7.91
N ASN A 160 1.57 -11.59 8.88
CA ASN A 160 2.11 -11.41 10.23
C ASN A 160 1.53 -10.20 11.01
N ASN A 161 0.24 -9.89 10.79
CA ASN A 161 -0.52 -8.87 11.54
C ASN A 161 0.21 -7.52 11.72
N PRO A 162 0.68 -6.85 10.64
CA PRO A 162 1.38 -5.59 10.79
C PRO A 162 0.43 -4.44 11.10
N PHE A 163 0.81 -3.59 12.03
CA PHE A 163 0.28 -2.24 12.08
C PHE A 163 1.29 -1.28 11.47
N VAL A 164 0.94 -0.69 10.35
CA VAL A 164 1.78 0.27 9.62
C VAL A 164 1.03 1.59 9.52
N TYR A 165 1.64 2.67 9.99
CA TYR A 165 1.04 4.00 9.92
C TYR A 165 2.05 5.04 9.47
N GLY A 166 1.59 5.98 8.62
CA GLY A 166 2.37 7.13 8.23
C GLY A 166 1.68 8.00 7.17
N PRO A 167 2.05 9.27 7.08
CA PRO A 167 1.37 10.24 6.20
C PRO A 167 1.51 9.93 4.72
N ASN A 168 2.50 9.12 4.34
CA ASN A 168 2.83 8.81 2.96
C ASN A 168 2.59 7.32 2.60
N LEU A 169 1.86 6.56 3.42
CA LEU A 169 1.68 5.12 3.19
C LEU A 169 1.07 4.82 1.82
N THR A 170 0.03 5.55 1.42
CA THR A 170 -0.57 5.42 0.10
C THR A 170 0.44 5.63 -1.03
N LYS A 171 1.38 6.54 -0.86
CA LYS A 171 2.44 6.82 -1.83
C LYS A 171 3.44 5.67 -1.96
N CYS A 172 3.80 5.06 -0.83
CA CYS A 172 4.63 3.86 -0.84
C CYS A 172 3.92 2.72 -1.57
N PHE A 173 2.63 2.52 -1.34
CA PHE A 173 1.83 1.52 -2.07
C PHE A 173 1.86 1.79 -3.58
N GLN A 174 1.59 3.02 -4.00
CA GLN A 174 1.58 3.39 -5.42
C GLN A 174 2.94 3.15 -6.08
N ARG A 175 4.05 3.55 -5.44
CA ARG A 175 5.40 3.31 -5.96
C ARG A 175 5.72 1.82 -6.05
N SER A 176 5.33 1.03 -5.04
CA SER A 176 5.49 -0.41 -5.06
C SER A 176 4.69 -1.06 -6.18
N MET A 177 3.43 -0.66 -6.34
CA MET A 177 2.55 -1.16 -7.41
C MET A 177 3.05 -0.74 -8.81
N SER A 178 3.72 0.41 -8.93
CA SER A 178 4.27 0.89 -10.20
C SER A 178 5.47 0.09 -10.68
N ARG A 179 6.18 -0.54 -9.77
CA ARG A 179 7.38 -1.32 -10.09
C ARG A 179 7.00 -2.68 -10.67
N GLN A 180 7.04 -2.77 -11.99
CA GLN A 180 6.69 -3.99 -12.72
C GLN A 180 7.89 -4.91 -13.02
N ASN A 181 9.10 -4.46 -12.72
CA ASN A 181 10.35 -5.21 -13.00
C ASN A 181 10.87 -6.02 -11.80
N GLY A 182 10.16 -6.05 -10.70
CA GLY A 182 10.51 -6.83 -9.51
C GLY A 182 9.46 -6.75 -8.40
N ILE A 183 9.62 -7.62 -7.42
CA ILE A 183 8.82 -7.66 -6.20
C ILE A 183 9.23 -6.48 -5.33
N SER A 184 8.29 -5.83 -4.66
CA SER A 184 8.58 -4.72 -3.75
C SER A 184 8.14 -5.05 -2.34
N VAL A 185 8.99 -4.73 -1.35
CA VAL A 185 8.67 -4.84 0.06
C VAL A 185 8.79 -3.46 0.73
N LEU A 186 7.86 -3.13 1.61
CA LEU A 186 7.99 -1.94 2.43
C LEU A 186 9.10 -2.14 3.47
N THR A 187 9.91 -1.09 3.67
CA THR A 187 10.98 -1.14 4.67
C THR A 187 10.92 0.07 5.61
N VAL A 188 11.29 -0.13 6.86
CA VAL A 188 11.29 0.89 7.92
C VAL A 188 12.66 0.96 8.60
N ASP A 189 13.01 2.14 9.12
CA ASP A 189 14.26 2.34 9.84
C ASP A 189 14.26 1.68 11.22
N LYS A 190 13.09 1.57 11.84
CA LYS A 190 12.91 0.99 13.17
C LYS A 190 11.57 0.27 13.23
N THR A 191 11.56 -0.86 13.90
CA THR A 191 10.34 -1.56 14.29
C THR A 191 10.21 -1.54 15.82
N ILE A 192 8.98 -1.57 16.31
CA ILE A 192 8.69 -1.71 17.73
C ILE A 192 7.98 -3.06 17.91
N GLY A 193 8.73 -4.08 18.30
CA GLY A 193 8.26 -5.46 18.36
C GLY A 193 7.96 -6.08 16.99
N GLY A 194 8.56 -5.52 15.94
CA GLY A 194 8.23 -5.82 14.56
C GLY A 194 9.13 -6.87 13.90
N SER A 195 9.19 -6.82 12.57
CA SER A 195 9.93 -7.76 11.75
C SER A 195 11.39 -7.88 12.16
N GLU A 196 11.86 -9.10 12.37
CA GLU A 196 13.28 -9.39 12.62
C GLU A 196 14.10 -9.45 11.31
N ILE A 197 13.44 -9.33 10.14
CA ILE A 197 14.12 -9.43 8.85
C ILE A 197 14.83 -8.13 8.56
N MET A 198 16.12 -8.13 8.82
CA MET A 198 17.00 -7.02 8.50
C MET A 198 17.46 -7.11 7.05
N VAL A 199 17.38 -5.98 6.35
CA VAL A 199 17.84 -5.86 4.97
C VAL A 199 18.66 -4.60 4.78
N SER A 200 19.49 -4.60 3.76
CA SER A 200 20.08 -3.39 3.21
C SER A 200 19.76 -3.33 1.71
N TYR A 201 19.96 -2.18 1.10
CA TYR A 201 19.73 -2.03 -0.34
C TYR A 201 20.76 -1.07 -0.95
N ASP A 202 21.05 -1.27 -2.22
CA ASP A 202 21.94 -0.43 -2.99
C ASP A 202 21.20 0.83 -3.55
N ASN A 203 21.90 1.62 -4.36
CA ASN A 203 21.32 2.82 -5.00
C ASN A 203 20.10 2.54 -5.89
N TYR A 204 19.90 1.31 -6.32
CA TYR A 204 18.75 0.84 -7.08
C TYR A 204 17.65 0.27 -6.21
N LYS A 205 17.83 0.34 -4.88
CA LYS A 205 16.93 -0.23 -3.87
C LYS A 205 16.76 -1.75 -3.95
N SER A 206 17.67 -2.47 -4.61
CA SER A 206 17.70 -3.93 -4.59
C SER A 206 18.06 -4.41 -3.19
N VAL A 207 17.23 -5.29 -2.64
CA VAL A 207 17.43 -5.83 -1.30
C VAL A 207 18.58 -6.83 -1.31
N LYS A 208 19.39 -6.80 -0.27
CA LYS A 208 20.50 -7.72 -0.05
C LYS A 208 20.65 -8.03 1.44
N THR A 209 21.32 -9.11 1.76
CA THR A 209 21.73 -9.41 3.13
C THR A 209 22.66 -8.30 3.63
N PRO A 210 22.41 -7.69 4.80
CA PRO A 210 23.21 -6.60 5.33
C PRO A 210 24.66 -7.03 5.62
N LYS A 211 25.60 -6.14 5.32
CA LYS A 211 27.00 -6.24 5.75
C LYS A 211 27.24 -5.29 6.92
N ARG A 212 28.39 -5.42 7.58
CA ARG A 212 28.72 -4.70 8.83
C ARG A 212 28.53 -3.18 8.76
N ASP A 213 28.82 -2.57 7.61
CA ASP A 213 28.80 -1.11 7.43
C ASP A 213 27.59 -0.64 6.59
N ASP A 214 26.65 -1.54 6.27
CA ASP A 214 25.44 -1.19 5.53
C ASP A 214 24.44 -0.47 6.43
N TYR A 215 23.69 0.45 5.83
CA TYR A 215 22.48 0.99 6.46
C TYR A 215 21.41 -0.10 6.52
N ILE A 216 20.97 -0.43 7.72
CA ILE A 216 20.06 -1.54 7.97
C ILE A 216 18.64 -0.99 8.08
N GLN A 217 17.73 -1.63 7.36
CA GLN A 217 16.30 -1.44 7.50
C GLN A 217 15.61 -2.77 7.81
N PHE A 218 14.36 -2.69 8.26
CA PHE A 218 13.53 -3.84 8.57
C PHE A 218 12.41 -3.96 7.54
N CYS A 219 12.11 -5.17 7.09
CA CYS A 219 10.99 -5.42 6.20
C CYS A 219 9.67 -5.33 6.96
N ALA A 220 8.78 -4.44 6.57
CA ALA A 220 7.39 -4.52 6.99
C ALA A 220 6.70 -5.65 6.22
N PRO A 221 5.78 -6.43 6.85
CA PRO A 221 5.15 -7.57 6.21
C PRO A 221 4.03 -7.15 5.23
N ILE A 222 4.38 -6.29 4.28
CA ILE A 222 3.55 -5.84 3.16
C ILE A 222 4.39 -5.91 1.88
N VAL A 223 4.01 -6.81 0.96
CA VAL A 223 4.78 -7.14 -0.24
C VAL A 223 3.92 -7.03 -1.49
N PHE A 224 4.51 -6.56 -2.58
CA PHE A 224 3.84 -6.34 -3.85
C PHE A 224 4.47 -7.22 -4.92
N PHE A 225 3.68 -8.13 -5.47
CA PHE A 225 4.06 -9.07 -6.53
C PHE A 225 3.43 -8.65 -7.85
N PRO A 226 4.18 -8.11 -8.82
CA PRO A 226 3.70 -8.01 -10.19
C PRO A 226 3.36 -9.40 -10.74
N LYS A 227 2.35 -9.50 -11.60
CA LYS A 227 1.83 -10.75 -12.17
C LYS A 227 2.93 -11.72 -12.65
N ARG A 228 4.00 -11.22 -13.27
CA ARG A 228 5.10 -12.04 -13.79
C ARG A 228 5.92 -12.74 -12.70
N PHE A 229 5.83 -12.29 -11.45
CA PHE A 229 6.48 -12.88 -10.28
C PHE A 229 5.51 -13.63 -9.37
N PHE A 230 4.29 -13.83 -9.82
CA PHE A 230 3.23 -14.48 -9.04
C PHE A 230 3.63 -15.85 -8.52
N SER A 231 4.41 -16.62 -9.29
CA SER A 231 4.92 -17.94 -8.88
C SER A 231 5.81 -17.92 -7.63
N GLN A 232 6.32 -16.75 -7.23
CA GLN A 232 7.10 -16.63 -5.99
C GLN A 232 6.23 -16.30 -4.76
N LEU A 233 4.91 -16.18 -4.94
CA LEU A 233 3.99 -15.80 -3.87
C LEU A 233 4.00 -16.80 -2.70
N GLU A 234 4.20 -18.08 -2.97
CA GLU A 234 4.35 -19.14 -1.98
C GLU A 234 5.50 -18.89 -1.00
N ASN A 235 6.54 -18.17 -1.45
CA ASN A 235 7.74 -17.86 -0.66
C ASN A 235 7.65 -16.49 0.04
N VAL A 236 6.48 -15.87 0.15
CA VAL A 236 6.33 -14.52 0.71
C VAL A 236 6.85 -14.40 2.15
N GLU A 237 6.81 -15.47 2.93
CA GLU A 237 7.33 -15.48 4.29
C GLU A 237 8.86 -15.63 4.36
N SER A 238 9.48 -16.14 3.29
CA SER A 238 10.93 -16.22 3.10
C SER A 238 11.42 -15.05 2.25
N ILE A 239 11.16 -13.84 2.70
CA ILE A 239 11.27 -12.61 1.89
C ILE A 239 12.66 -12.42 1.25
N THR A 240 13.71 -12.92 1.88
CA THR A 240 15.09 -12.84 1.38
C THR A 240 15.37 -13.81 0.22
N GLU A 241 14.46 -14.75 -0.06
CA GLU A 241 14.55 -15.68 -1.18
C GLU A 241 13.86 -15.13 -2.44
N LEU A 242 13.11 -14.03 -2.31
CA LEU A 242 12.43 -13.40 -3.44
C LEU A 242 13.42 -12.67 -4.35
N ASP A 243 13.32 -12.89 -5.67
CA ASP A 243 14.24 -12.28 -6.65
C ASP A 243 13.50 -11.92 -7.95
N PRO A 244 13.67 -10.71 -8.47
CA PRO A 244 14.34 -9.56 -7.86
C PRO A 244 13.47 -8.89 -6.80
N LEU A 245 14.05 -8.62 -5.63
CA LEU A 245 13.39 -7.94 -4.52
C LEU A 245 13.92 -6.52 -4.35
N TYR A 246 13.00 -5.55 -4.25
CA TYR A 246 13.29 -4.14 -4.08
C TYR A 246 12.70 -3.60 -2.79
N ALA A 247 13.46 -2.78 -2.09
CA ALA A 247 12.99 -2.02 -0.95
C ALA A 247 12.15 -0.81 -1.40
N GLU A 248 11.03 -0.59 -0.74
CA GLU A 248 10.29 0.68 -0.77
C GLU A 248 10.35 1.30 0.62
N PRO A 249 11.31 2.23 0.84
CA PRO A 249 11.52 2.79 2.17
C PRO A 249 10.36 3.68 2.60
N MET A 250 9.90 3.43 3.81
CA MET A 250 8.94 4.29 4.49
C MET A 250 9.72 5.34 5.30
N TRP A 251 9.87 6.55 4.74
CA TRP A 251 10.64 7.64 5.32
C TRP A 251 9.85 8.45 6.35
N ASN A 252 10.57 9.01 7.34
CA ASN A 252 10.11 10.10 8.23
C ASN A 252 8.68 9.99 8.79
N GLY A 253 8.56 9.52 10.01
CA GLY A 253 7.30 9.50 10.75
C GLY A 253 6.39 8.33 10.41
N MET A 254 6.87 7.36 9.66
CA MET A 254 6.21 6.08 9.49
C MET A 254 6.63 5.12 10.59
N ILE A 255 5.66 4.34 11.07
CA ILE A 255 5.81 3.42 12.19
C ILE A 255 5.26 2.06 11.75
N GLU A 256 5.97 1.01 12.13
CA GLU A 256 5.54 -0.37 12.01
C GLU A 256 5.59 -1.05 13.37
N TYR A 257 4.50 -1.75 13.68
CA TYR A 257 4.39 -2.67 14.81
C TYR A 257 3.95 -4.03 14.30
N SER A 258 4.56 -5.10 14.76
CA SER A 258 4.00 -6.44 14.59
C SER A 258 3.14 -6.79 15.79
N ILE A 259 1.87 -7.15 15.54
CA ILE A 259 0.90 -7.45 16.60
C ILE A 259 0.84 -8.97 16.75
N THR A 260 1.66 -9.47 17.65
CA THR A 260 1.82 -10.92 17.88
C THR A 260 1.30 -11.41 19.24
N ASP A 261 1.13 -10.47 20.19
CA ASP A 261 0.72 -10.75 21.55
C ASP A 261 -0.13 -9.61 22.15
N LEU A 262 -0.58 -9.78 23.37
CA LEU A 262 -1.42 -8.80 24.06
C LEU A 262 -0.67 -7.50 24.37
N ASP A 263 0.64 -7.55 24.59
CA ASP A 263 1.44 -6.35 24.90
C ASP A 263 1.60 -5.48 23.64
N SER A 264 1.92 -6.08 22.51
CA SER A 264 1.99 -5.38 21.23
C SER A 264 0.63 -4.85 20.78
N LEU A 265 -0.46 -5.59 21.03
CA LEU A 265 -1.83 -5.14 20.79
C LEU A 265 -2.17 -3.91 21.65
N TRP A 266 -1.85 -3.95 22.95
CA TRP A 266 -2.09 -2.86 23.87
C TRP A 266 -1.29 -1.60 23.52
N ASN A 267 -0.01 -1.75 23.19
CA ASN A 267 0.86 -0.67 22.76
C ASN A 267 0.32 -0.01 21.48
N THR A 268 -0.06 -0.81 20.49
CA THR A 268 -0.68 -0.33 19.24
C THR A 268 -2.00 0.40 19.51
N SER A 269 -2.85 -0.16 20.38
CA SER A 269 -4.13 0.46 20.74
C SER A 269 -3.94 1.82 21.41
N SER A 270 -2.94 1.94 22.30
CA SER A 270 -2.60 3.19 22.96
C SER A 270 -2.09 4.24 21.95
N PHE A 271 -1.29 3.83 21.00
CA PHE A 271 -0.79 4.68 19.93
C PHE A 271 -1.91 5.16 18.98
N VAL A 272 -2.78 4.26 18.54
CA VAL A 272 -3.95 4.61 17.69
C VAL A 272 -4.85 5.59 18.43
N ARG A 273 -5.14 5.35 19.71
CA ARG A 273 -5.91 6.28 20.56
C ARG A 273 -5.31 7.68 20.58
N PHE A 274 -3.98 7.78 20.76
CA PHE A 274 -3.29 9.06 20.76
C PHE A 274 -3.44 9.77 19.40
N LEU A 275 -3.22 9.06 18.30
CA LEU A 275 -3.33 9.62 16.95
C LEU A 275 -4.75 10.10 16.64
N GLU A 276 -5.77 9.28 16.87
CA GLU A 276 -7.16 9.64 16.56
C GLU A 276 -7.64 10.83 17.38
N LYS A 277 -7.29 10.89 18.66
CA LYS A 277 -7.60 12.05 19.50
C LYS A 277 -6.87 13.31 19.02
N SER A 278 -5.64 13.19 18.54
CA SER A 278 -4.85 14.34 18.08
C SER A 278 -5.32 14.85 16.72
N MET A 279 -5.79 13.95 15.85
CA MET A 279 -6.22 14.30 14.49
C MET A 279 -7.72 14.56 14.35
N GLY A 280 -8.50 14.13 15.33
CA GLY A 280 -9.96 14.25 15.30
C GLY A 280 -10.64 13.38 14.22
N LYS A 281 -9.99 12.29 13.81
CA LYS A 281 -10.52 11.34 12.82
C LYS A 281 -10.05 9.92 13.08
N ASP A 282 -10.83 8.96 12.61
CA ASP A 282 -10.50 7.55 12.67
C ASP A 282 -9.34 7.16 11.74
N ILE A 283 -8.49 6.25 12.21
CA ILE A 283 -7.42 5.66 11.41
C ILE A 283 -7.91 4.36 10.80
N TYR A 284 -7.73 4.23 9.49
CA TYR A 284 -8.03 3.02 8.71
C TYR A 284 -9.44 2.47 8.92
N ASN A 285 -10.41 3.36 9.11
CA ASN A 285 -11.82 2.98 9.13
C ASN A 285 -12.27 2.59 7.72
N PRO A 286 -12.65 1.31 7.45
CA PRO A 286 -13.03 0.86 6.11
C PRO A 286 -14.22 1.63 5.54
N GLN A 287 -15.18 2.05 6.38
CA GLN A 287 -16.35 2.82 5.93
C GLN A 287 -15.94 4.20 5.39
N GLU A 288 -15.03 4.89 6.09
CA GLU A 288 -14.55 6.20 5.63
C GLU A 288 -13.72 6.08 4.34
N ILE A 289 -12.82 5.08 4.29
CA ILE A 289 -12.00 4.81 3.11
C ILE A 289 -12.88 4.44 1.92
N ALA A 290 -13.92 3.63 2.13
CA ALA A 290 -14.87 3.23 1.08
C ALA A 290 -15.51 4.44 0.38
N VAL A 291 -15.86 5.45 1.14
CA VAL A 291 -16.42 6.71 0.60
C VAL A 291 -15.33 7.55 -0.08
N GLN A 292 -14.18 7.76 0.59
CA GLN A 292 -13.08 8.58 0.08
C GLN A 292 -12.49 8.04 -1.22
N ARG A 293 -12.32 6.71 -1.30
CA ARG A 293 -11.74 6.01 -2.47
C ARG A 293 -12.76 5.56 -3.50
N LYS A 294 -14.05 5.91 -3.31
CA LYS A 294 -15.15 5.62 -4.24
C LYS A 294 -15.41 4.12 -4.46
N PHE A 295 -15.11 3.27 -3.51
CA PHE A 295 -15.62 1.91 -3.47
C PHE A 295 -17.13 1.92 -3.33
N LEU A 296 -17.66 2.82 -2.51
CA LEU A 296 -19.10 3.12 -2.42
C LEU A 296 -19.40 4.47 -3.09
N LYS A 297 -20.53 4.56 -3.77
CA LYS A 297 -21.04 5.84 -4.25
C LYS A 297 -21.45 6.67 -3.03
N SER A 298 -20.97 7.91 -2.96
CA SER A 298 -21.50 8.88 -1.98
C SER A 298 -23.03 8.97 -2.16
N LYS A 299 -23.76 8.74 -1.09
CA LYS A 299 -25.21 8.96 -1.05
C LYS A 299 -25.53 10.43 -1.19
#